data_25a2d76fa601e9047e133b1b1e3afa5e
#
_entry.id   25a2d76fa601e9047e133b1b1e3afa5e
#
_cell.length_a   1.000
_cell.length_b   1.000
_cell.length_c   1.000
_cell.angle_alpha   90.00
_cell.angle_beta   90.00
_cell.angle_gamma   90.00
#
_symmetry.space_group_name_H-M   'P 1'
#
loop_
_entity.id
_entity.type
_entity.pdbx_description
1 polymer ?
#
loop_
_entity_poly.entity_id
_entity_poly.type
_entity_poly.pdbx_seq_one_letter_code
_entity_poly.pdbx_strand_id
1 'polypeptide(L)'
;MTLKGRNLLKMMDFTPEEILYLVDLSAELKEKKHQGIMHDSLVGKNIALIFEKTSTRTRCSFEVAAHDLGMHVTYLDPSGSQIGKKESIPDTARVLGRMFDGIEYRGYGQEIVEELAKYAGVPVWNGLTNESHPTQMIADMLTIKEHLGKLKGVKFVYMGDARYNMGNSLMVTCAKLGMHFVACTNPKYYPDKKLVDYCVDVASTTGATITLTDSVAEATRDADVIYTDVWVSMGEPEEVWAERINDLKPYQVNTDAFKNAKDSAIFMHCLPAFHDLNTKIGKEIHDKFGLDAMEVTDEVFESPQSIVFDEAENRMHTIKAVMYATLGGAEK
;
A
#
# COMPACT_ATOMS: atom_id res chain seq x y z
N MET A 1 4.68 4.55 23.47
CA MET A 1 3.88 5.37 22.51
C MET A 1 2.49 4.76 22.46
N THR A 2 1.42 5.55 22.52
CA THR A 2 0.05 5.01 22.37
C THR A 2 -0.60 5.58 21.12
N LEU A 3 -1.17 4.70 20.30
CA LEU A 3 -1.98 5.04 19.12
C LEU A 3 -3.47 4.72 19.33
N LYS A 4 -3.87 4.39 20.57
CA LYS A 4 -5.27 4.06 20.88
C LYS A 4 -6.23 5.16 20.45
N GLY A 5 -7.29 4.76 19.76
CA GLY A 5 -8.29 5.67 19.20
C GLY A 5 -7.88 6.39 17.92
N ARG A 6 -6.64 6.22 17.43
CA ARG A 6 -6.17 6.85 16.18
C ARG A 6 -6.75 6.14 14.95
N ASN A 7 -7.04 6.93 13.93
CA ASN A 7 -7.35 6.45 12.59
C ASN A 7 -6.06 6.22 11.79
N LEU A 8 -6.11 5.37 10.77
CA LEU A 8 -5.08 5.23 9.75
C LEU A 8 -5.66 5.60 8.38
N LEU A 9 -5.67 6.88 8.02
CA LEU A 9 -6.29 7.37 6.79
C LEU A 9 -5.27 7.63 5.67
N LYS A 10 -4.14 8.20 6.02
CA LYS A 10 -3.00 8.50 5.12
C LYS A 10 -1.71 8.62 5.92
N MET A 11 -0.57 8.37 5.28
CA MET A 11 0.73 8.43 5.94
C MET A 11 1.15 9.85 6.36
N MET A 12 0.53 10.88 5.78
CA MET A 12 0.75 12.26 6.20
C MET A 12 0.38 12.51 7.66
N ASP A 13 -0.60 11.76 8.20
CA ASP A 13 -1.13 11.95 9.56
C ASP A 13 -0.23 11.35 10.66
N PHE A 14 0.84 10.65 10.30
CA PHE A 14 1.74 9.96 11.22
C PHE A 14 3.12 10.60 11.24
N THR A 15 3.74 10.64 12.43
CA THR A 15 5.14 11.02 12.54
C THR A 15 6.07 9.88 12.10
N PRO A 16 7.35 10.16 11.78
CA PRO A 16 8.33 9.12 11.50
C PRO A 16 8.42 8.05 12.60
N GLU A 17 8.38 8.48 13.86
CA GLU A 17 8.45 7.59 15.03
C GLU A 17 7.22 6.70 15.16
N GLU A 18 6.03 7.23 14.84
CA GLU A 18 4.78 6.45 14.83
C GLU A 18 4.80 5.39 13.72
N ILE A 19 5.32 5.73 12.54
CA ILE A 19 5.48 4.77 11.44
C ILE A 19 6.47 3.66 11.82
N LEU A 20 7.63 4.03 12.35
CA LEU A 20 8.64 3.06 12.80
C LEU A 20 8.11 2.16 13.92
N TYR A 21 7.35 2.73 14.86
CA TYR A 21 6.69 1.94 15.92
C TYR A 21 5.75 0.89 15.34
N LEU A 22 4.94 1.23 14.33
CA LEU A 22 4.05 0.26 13.68
C LEU A 22 4.83 -0.81 12.91
N VAL A 23 5.92 -0.46 12.26
CA VAL A 23 6.82 -1.42 11.59
C VAL A 23 7.45 -2.39 12.59
N ASP A 24 7.96 -1.89 13.71
CA ASP A 24 8.61 -2.72 14.74
C ASP A 24 7.60 -3.63 15.45
N LEU A 25 6.44 -3.10 15.80
CA LEU A 25 5.34 -3.89 16.36
C LEU A 25 4.86 -4.98 15.38
N SER A 26 4.87 -4.69 14.08
CA SER A 26 4.52 -5.67 13.05
C SER A 26 5.51 -6.85 13.05
N ALA A 27 6.81 -6.56 13.12
CA ALA A 27 7.85 -7.58 13.21
C ALA A 27 7.70 -8.44 14.48
N GLU A 28 7.41 -7.81 15.63
CA GLU A 28 7.16 -8.53 16.88
C GLU A 28 5.96 -9.48 16.78
N LEU A 29 4.83 -9.00 16.25
CA LEU A 29 3.62 -9.81 16.10
C LEU A 29 3.76 -10.90 15.03
N LYS A 30 4.56 -10.65 13.97
CA LYS A 30 4.93 -11.66 12.98
C LYS A 30 5.71 -12.79 13.62
N GLU A 31 6.73 -12.47 14.40
CA GLU A 31 7.56 -13.45 15.10
C GLU A 31 6.73 -14.30 16.09
N LYS A 32 5.83 -13.66 16.87
CA LYS A 32 4.91 -14.39 17.76
C LYS A 32 4.06 -15.40 17.00
N LYS A 33 3.53 -15.00 15.82
CA LYS A 33 2.73 -15.93 14.99
C LYS A 33 3.56 -17.10 14.48
N HIS A 34 4.78 -16.86 13.99
CA HIS A 34 5.67 -17.93 13.52
C HIS A 34 6.08 -18.91 14.64
N GLN A 35 6.21 -18.40 15.85
CA GLN A 35 6.51 -19.24 17.03
C GLN A 35 5.25 -19.95 17.61
N GLY A 36 4.07 -19.72 17.04
CA GLY A 36 2.82 -20.27 17.57
C GLY A 36 2.39 -19.67 18.92
N ILE A 37 2.92 -18.50 19.29
CA ILE A 37 2.56 -17.82 20.53
C ILE A 37 1.22 -17.10 20.32
N MET A 38 0.21 -17.49 21.10
CA MET A 38 -1.08 -16.84 21.10
C MET A 38 -0.96 -15.36 21.54
N HIS A 39 -1.66 -14.47 20.84
CA HIS A 39 -1.68 -13.03 21.11
C HIS A 39 -3.08 -12.44 20.90
N ASP A 40 -4.08 -13.16 21.40
CA ASP A 40 -5.52 -12.85 21.32
C ASP A 40 -5.97 -11.72 22.28
N SER A 41 -5.20 -10.65 22.33
CA SER A 41 -5.36 -9.54 23.29
C SER A 41 -6.60 -8.65 23.06
N LEU A 42 -7.33 -8.85 21.95
CA LEU A 42 -8.53 -8.10 21.59
C LEU A 42 -9.79 -8.99 21.55
N VAL A 43 -9.81 -10.05 22.36
CA VAL A 43 -10.96 -10.95 22.45
C VAL A 43 -12.26 -10.17 22.72
N GLY A 44 -13.30 -10.52 21.95
CA GLY A 44 -14.65 -9.94 22.07
C GLY A 44 -14.85 -8.64 21.31
N LYS A 45 -13.82 -8.07 20.70
CA LYS A 45 -13.97 -6.92 19.80
C LYS A 45 -14.49 -7.34 18.43
N ASN A 46 -15.22 -6.41 17.80
CA ASN A 46 -15.85 -6.62 16.50
C ASN A 46 -15.43 -5.51 15.55
N ILE A 47 -15.09 -5.87 14.31
CA ILE A 47 -14.77 -4.89 13.27
C ILE A 47 -15.64 -5.06 12.03
N ALA A 48 -15.92 -3.94 11.36
CA ALA A 48 -16.58 -3.92 10.06
C ALA A 48 -15.55 -3.72 8.96
N LEU A 49 -15.66 -4.49 7.86
CA LEU A 49 -14.89 -4.31 6.65
C LEU A 49 -15.83 -3.85 5.54
N ILE A 50 -15.67 -2.60 5.09
CA ILE A 50 -16.48 -1.99 4.04
C ILE A 50 -15.68 -1.97 2.73
N PHE A 51 -16.15 -2.71 1.74
CA PHE A 51 -15.50 -2.80 0.43
C PHE A 51 -16.41 -2.26 -0.66
N GLU A 52 -16.04 -1.14 -1.27
CA GLU A 52 -16.61 -0.66 -2.54
C GLU A 52 -15.77 -1.13 -3.74
N LYS A 53 -14.47 -1.39 -3.51
CA LYS A 53 -13.57 -2.08 -4.44
C LYS A 53 -13.18 -3.45 -3.88
N THR A 54 -13.40 -4.49 -4.65
CA THR A 54 -13.01 -5.85 -4.25
C THR A 54 -11.50 -6.00 -4.05
N SER A 55 -11.10 -6.86 -3.13
CA SER A 55 -9.69 -7.20 -2.90
C SER A 55 -9.56 -8.48 -2.11
N THR A 56 -8.89 -9.47 -2.67
CA THR A 56 -8.56 -10.72 -1.96
C THR A 56 -7.57 -10.46 -0.82
N ARG A 57 -6.44 -9.81 -1.12
CA ARG A 57 -5.35 -9.59 -0.14
C ARG A 57 -5.77 -8.74 1.04
N THR A 58 -6.37 -7.57 0.81
CA THR A 58 -6.78 -6.68 1.91
C THR A 58 -7.82 -7.37 2.79
N ARG A 59 -8.83 -8.02 2.20
CA ARG A 59 -9.86 -8.75 2.94
C ARG A 59 -9.24 -9.86 3.79
N CYS A 60 -8.49 -10.78 3.18
CA CYS A 60 -7.86 -11.88 3.90
C CYS A 60 -6.90 -11.39 5.01
N SER A 61 -6.14 -10.31 4.74
CA SER A 61 -5.24 -9.74 5.74
C SER A 61 -5.98 -9.23 6.97
N PHE A 62 -7.08 -8.48 6.80
CA PHE A 62 -7.89 -8.03 7.92
C PHE A 62 -8.58 -9.18 8.65
N GLU A 63 -9.20 -10.11 7.92
CA GLU A 63 -9.90 -11.25 8.53
C GLU A 63 -8.95 -12.12 9.36
N VAL A 64 -7.79 -12.51 8.79
CA VAL A 64 -6.82 -13.36 9.51
C VAL A 64 -6.17 -12.60 10.67
N ALA A 65 -5.79 -11.34 10.47
CA ALA A 65 -5.22 -10.52 11.52
C ALA A 65 -6.18 -10.30 12.69
N ALA A 66 -7.46 -10.06 12.40
CA ALA A 66 -8.51 -9.94 13.41
C ALA A 66 -8.70 -11.24 14.19
N HIS A 67 -8.75 -12.36 13.47
CA HIS A 67 -8.85 -13.69 14.09
C HIS A 67 -7.67 -13.99 15.03
N ASP A 68 -6.45 -13.71 14.61
CA ASP A 68 -5.25 -13.88 15.44
C ASP A 68 -5.31 -13.04 16.74
N LEU A 69 -5.98 -11.89 16.70
CA LEU A 69 -6.17 -11.01 17.87
C LEU A 69 -7.42 -11.36 18.71
N GLY A 70 -8.17 -12.41 18.35
CA GLY A 70 -9.40 -12.84 19.04
C GLY A 70 -10.63 -12.01 18.73
N MET A 71 -10.62 -11.27 17.62
CA MET A 71 -11.73 -10.42 17.18
C MET A 71 -12.68 -11.15 16.23
N HIS A 72 -13.89 -10.60 16.08
CA HIS A 72 -14.87 -10.99 15.07
C HIS A 72 -14.92 -9.96 13.94
N VAL A 73 -15.24 -10.43 12.74
CA VAL A 73 -15.27 -9.62 11.51
C VAL A 73 -16.63 -9.71 10.84
N THR A 74 -17.16 -8.58 10.41
CA THR A 74 -18.33 -8.50 9.52
C THR A 74 -17.89 -7.87 8.20
N TYR A 75 -18.00 -8.62 7.11
CA TYR A 75 -17.69 -8.14 5.77
C TYR A 75 -18.93 -7.55 5.10
N LEU A 76 -18.83 -6.33 4.64
CA LEU A 76 -19.87 -5.59 3.93
C LEU A 76 -19.43 -5.38 2.48
N ASP A 77 -19.96 -6.19 1.58
CA ASP A 77 -19.65 -6.11 0.16
C ASP A 77 -20.41 -4.97 -0.55
N PRO A 78 -19.99 -4.59 -1.79
CA PRO A 78 -20.64 -3.51 -2.54
C PRO A 78 -22.13 -3.75 -2.85
N SER A 79 -22.55 -5.01 -2.92
CA SER A 79 -23.94 -5.39 -3.22
C SER A 79 -24.81 -5.38 -1.97
N GLY A 80 -24.24 -5.72 -0.81
CA GLY A 80 -24.92 -5.80 0.47
C GLY A 80 -24.98 -4.48 1.25
N SER A 81 -24.20 -3.46 0.84
CA SER A 81 -24.13 -2.18 1.53
C SER A 81 -25.09 -1.14 0.94
N GLN A 82 -25.69 -0.33 1.82
CA GLN A 82 -26.53 0.82 1.46
C GLN A 82 -25.74 2.15 1.47
N ILE A 83 -24.45 2.10 1.79
CA ILE A 83 -23.55 3.26 1.93
C ILE A 83 -23.55 4.10 0.64
N GLY A 84 -23.82 5.40 0.79
CA GLY A 84 -23.85 6.33 -0.34
C GLY A 84 -25.00 6.15 -1.32
N LYS A 85 -25.91 5.18 -1.08
CA LYS A 85 -27.07 4.91 -1.95
C LYS A 85 -28.38 5.36 -1.29
N LYS A 86 -28.76 4.72 -0.18
CA LYS A 86 -29.98 5.03 0.59
C LYS A 86 -29.64 5.63 1.96
N GLU A 87 -28.40 5.54 2.39
CA GLU A 87 -27.91 6.05 3.67
C GLU A 87 -26.68 6.92 3.42
N SER A 88 -26.62 8.07 4.10
CA SER A 88 -25.48 8.97 4.01
C SER A 88 -24.24 8.38 4.67
N ILE A 89 -23.03 8.79 4.25
CA ILE A 89 -21.77 8.37 4.88
C ILE A 89 -21.77 8.70 6.39
N PRO A 90 -22.14 9.93 6.83
CA PRO A 90 -22.22 10.24 8.26
C PRO A 90 -23.18 9.36 9.06
N ASP A 91 -24.32 8.99 8.50
CA ASP A 91 -25.31 8.15 9.22
C ASP A 91 -24.80 6.71 9.30
N THR A 92 -24.29 6.16 8.23
CA THR A 92 -23.64 4.85 8.24
C THR A 92 -22.50 4.81 9.27
N ALA A 93 -21.62 5.84 9.28
CA ALA A 93 -20.52 5.92 10.24
C ALA A 93 -21.02 5.89 11.69
N ARG A 94 -22.05 6.66 12.02
CA ARG A 94 -22.64 6.70 13.37
C ARG A 94 -23.28 5.37 13.79
N VAL A 95 -23.94 4.69 12.84
CA VAL A 95 -24.55 3.37 13.09
C VAL A 95 -23.46 2.34 13.35
N LEU A 96 -22.50 2.22 12.42
CA LEU A 96 -21.42 1.22 12.53
C LEU A 96 -20.52 1.49 13.74
N GLY A 97 -20.20 2.75 14.05
CA GLY A 97 -19.40 3.12 15.21
C GLY A 97 -20.06 2.81 16.57
N ARG A 98 -21.39 2.53 16.60
CA ARG A 98 -22.09 2.04 17.79
C ARG A 98 -22.18 0.51 17.88
N MET A 99 -21.90 -0.18 16.78
CA MET A 99 -21.94 -1.64 16.68
C MET A 99 -20.57 -2.28 16.74
N PHE A 100 -19.56 -1.58 16.19
CA PHE A 100 -18.21 -2.09 16.00
C PHE A 100 -17.16 -1.29 16.78
N ASP A 101 -16.06 -1.92 17.10
CA ASP A 101 -14.90 -1.31 17.77
C ASP A 101 -13.95 -0.63 16.79
N GLY A 102 -14.03 -0.97 15.50
CA GLY A 102 -13.22 -0.38 14.42
C GLY A 102 -13.84 -0.67 13.06
N ILE A 103 -13.50 0.16 12.07
CA ILE A 103 -14.05 0.10 10.72
C ILE A 103 -12.91 0.18 9.70
N GLU A 104 -12.82 -0.78 8.80
CA GLU A 104 -12.01 -0.68 7.59
C GLU A 104 -12.87 -0.19 6.43
N TYR A 105 -12.28 0.66 5.60
CA TYR A 105 -12.88 1.09 4.35
C TYR A 105 -11.90 0.92 3.19
N ARG A 106 -12.36 0.27 2.12
CA ARG A 106 -11.65 0.18 0.84
C ARG A 106 -12.57 0.60 -0.29
N GLY A 107 -12.22 1.69 -0.97
CA GLY A 107 -13.08 2.28 -1.99
C GLY A 107 -12.37 3.23 -2.93
N TYR A 108 -13.05 4.31 -3.29
CA TYR A 108 -12.62 5.26 -4.30
C TYR A 108 -12.10 6.57 -3.70
N GLY A 109 -12.95 7.38 -3.12
CA GLY A 109 -12.63 8.73 -2.67
C GLY A 109 -11.98 8.77 -1.28
N GLN A 110 -10.94 9.57 -1.13
CA GLN A 110 -10.31 9.82 0.18
C GLN A 110 -11.28 10.54 1.12
N GLU A 111 -12.11 11.43 0.59
CA GLU A 111 -13.14 12.15 1.35
C GLU A 111 -14.14 11.22 2.04
N ILE A 112 -14.45 10.06 1.45
CA ILE A 112 -15.37 9.08 2.03
C ILE A 112 -14.79 8.47 3.31
N VAL A 113 -13.55 8.02 3.28
CA VAL A 113 -12.91 7.44 4.47
C VAL A 113 -12.65 8.50 5.55
N GLU A 114 -12.35 9.75 5.16
CA GLU A 114 -12.19 10.86 6.10
C GLU A 114 -13.54 11.23 6.74
N GLU A 115 -14.64 11.20 5.99
CA GLU A 115 -15.97 11.44 6.52
C GLU A 115 -16.43 10.30 7.45
N LEU A 116 -16.17 9.04 7.10
CA LEU A 116 -16.38 7.90 7.99
C LEU A 116 -15.63 8.09 9.31
N ALA A 117 -14.35 8.43 9.26
CA ALA A 117 -13.53 8.64 10.45
C ALA A 117 -14.03 9.79 11.33
N LYS A 118 -14.56 10.85 10.72
CA LYS A 118 -15.11 12.01 11.43
C LYS A 118 -16.32 11.68 12.26
N TYR A 119 -17.17 10.74 11.84
CA TYR A 119 -18.46 10.48 12.47
C TYR A 119 -18.57 9.12 13.17
N ALA A 120 -17.64 8.20 12.95
CA ALA A 120 -17.71 6.84 13.50
C ALA A 120 -17.52 6.80 15.03
N GLY A 121 -16.63 7.63 15.59
CA GLY A 121 -16.30 7.60 17.02
C GLY A 121 -15.44 6.40 17.44
N VAL A 122 -15.01 5.58 16.50
CA VAL A 122 -14.09 4.44 16.64
C VAL A 122 -12.97 4.55 15.60
N PRO A 123 -11.83 3.86 15.74
CA PRO A 123 -10.78 3.84 14.74
C PRO A 123 -11.28 3.43 13.35
N VAL A 124 -10.89 4.20 12.35
CA VAL A 124 -11.14 3.90 10.93
C VAL A 124 -9.81 3.68 10.22
N TRP A 125 -9.72 2.60 9.44
CA TRP A 125 -8.54 2.22 8.68
C TRP A 125 -8.82 2.26 7.19
N ASN A 126 -7.98 2.99 6.47
CA ASN A 126 -8.03 3.08 5.02
C ASN A 126 -7.34 1.86 4.40
N GLY A 127 -8.11 0.90 3.90
CA GLY A 127 -7.61 -0.27 3.17
C GLY A 127 -7.10 0.06 1.77
N LEU A 128 -7.64 1.09 1.13
CA LEU A 128 -7.19 1.76 -0.09
C LEU A 128 -8.23 2.81 -0.53
N THR A 129 -7.75 3.95 -0.98
CA THR A 129 -8.49 4.91 -1.82
C THR A 129 -7.73 5.18 -3.10
N ASN A 130 -8.26 6.03 -3.99
CA ASN A 130 -7.53 6.46 -5.19
C ASN A 130 -6.28 7.30 -4.86
N GLU A 131 -6.26 7.93 -3.69
CA GLU A 131 -5.20 8.88 -3.28
C GLU A 131 -4.19 8.27 -2.31
N SER A 132 -4.60 7.29 -1.49
CA SER A 132 -3.77 6.76 -0.41
C SER A 132 -3.96 5.25 -0.20
N HIS A 133 -2.84 4.57 0.15
CA HIS A 133 -2.83 3.17 0.55
C HIS A 133 -1.94 2.93 1.78
N PRO A 134 -2.32 3.47 2.95
CA PRO A 134 -1.44 3.49 4.13
C PRO A 134 -1.12 2.09 4.67
N THR A 135 -2.04 1.13 4.57
CA THR A 135 -1.78 -0.25 5.02
C THR A 135 -0.73 -0.96 4.17
N GLN A 136 -0.57 -0.60 2.89
CA GLN A 136 0.51 -1.10 2.04
C GLN A 136 1.86 -0.51 2.49
N MET A 137 1.90 0.77 2.81
CA MET A 137 3.14 1.45 3.18
C MET A 137 3.84 0.81 4.38
N ILE A 138 3.09 0.45 5.41
CA ILE A 138 3.67 -0.18 6.59
C ILE A 138 4.25 -1.57 6.22
N ALA A 139 3.56 -2.31 5.35
CA ALA A 139 4.02 -3.61 4.86
C ALA A 139 5.30 -3.47 4.00
N ASP A 140 5.34 -2.49 3.11
CA ASP A 140 6.52 -2.21 2.29
C ASP A 140 7.72 -1.87 3.16
N MET A 141 7.53 -1.02 4.17
CA MET A 141 8.61 -0.64 5.08
C MET A 141 9.09 -1.81 5.94
N LEU A 142 8.20 -2.68 6.43
CA LEU A 142 8.57 -3.90 7.13
C LEU A 142 9.41 -4.80 6.21
N THR A 143 8.95 -5.04 4.99
CA THR A 143 9.61 -5.90 4.01
C THR A 143 11.01 -5.38 3.65
N ILE A 144 11.13 -4.09 3.37
CA ILE A 144 12.44 -3.45 3.11
C ILE A 144 13.36 -3.62 4.31
N LYS A 145 12.86 -3.40 5.52
CA LYS A 145 13.65 -3.54 6.75
C LYS A 145 14.11 -4.99 6.99
N GLU A 146 13.28 -5.97 6.70
CA GLU A 146 13.62 -7.41 6.80
C GLU A 146 14.72 -7.80 5.81
N HIS A 147 14.65 -7.35 4.55
CA HIS A 147 15.59 -7.74 3.50
C HIS A 147 16.86 -6.89 3.48
N LEU A 148 16.78 -5.57 3.74
CA LEU A 148 17.92 -4.66 3.65
C LEU A 148 18.48 -4.22 5.01
N GLY A 149 17.84 -4.59 6.12
CA GLY A 149 18.28 -4.29 7.50
C GLY A 149 18.11 -2.81 7.91
N LYS A 150 17.64 -1.95 7.04
CA LYS A 150 17.50 -0.51 7.26
C LYS A 150 16.42 0.10 6.39
N LEU A 151 15.99 1.32 6.76
CA LEU A 151 15.12 2.17 5.94
C LEU A 151 15.85 3.46 5.55
N LYS A 152 16.40 4.18 6.53
CA LYS A 152 17.08 5.45 6.28
C LYS A 152 18.22 5.31 5.26
N GLY A 153 18.23 6.18 4.24
CA GLY A 153 19.23 6.20 3.18
C GLY A 153 19.03 5.12 2.10
N VAL A 154 17.94 4.33 2.15
CA VAL A 154 17.57 3.41 1.06
C VAL A 154 17.15 4.23 -0.15
N LYS A 155 17.68 3.92 -1.33
CA LYS A 155 17.24 4.48 -2.60
C LYS A 155 16.09 3.65 -3.16
N PHE A 156 14.91 4.23 -3.14
CA PHE A 156 13.65 3.63 -3.56
C PHE A 156 13.21 4.21 -4.90
N VAL A 157 13.12 3.39 -5.92
CA VAL A 157 12.74 3.78 -7.29
C VAL A 157 11.34 3.22 -7.57
N TYR A 158 10.38 4.11 -7.81
CA TYR A 158 9.05 3.77 -8.30
C TYR A 158 8.99 3.98 -9.82
N MET A 159 8.64 2.95 -10.57
CA MET A 159 8.54 2.99 -12.04
C MET A 159 7.06 2.78 -12.44
N GLY A 160 6.47 3.74 -13.16
CA GLY A 160 5.08 3.66 -13.60
C GLY A 160 4.27 4.93 -13.33
N ASP A 161 2.95 4.83 -13.24
CA ASP A 161 2.07 5.97 -12.97
C ASP A 161 2.15 6.41 -11.50
N ALA A 162 2.84 7.50 -11.22
CA ALA A 162 3.08 7.99 -9.87
C ALA A 162 2.01 8.96 -9.33
N ARG A 163 0.92 9.20 -10.06
CA ARG A 163 -0.12 10.19 -9.71
C ARG A 163 -1.12 9.72 -8.66
N TYR A 164 -1.21 8.41 -8.42
CA TYR A 164 -2.25 7.78 -7.60
C TYR A 164 -1.70 7.25 -6.26
N ASN A 165 -2.52 6.45 -5.60
CA ASN A 165 -2.30 6.02 -4.21
C ASN A 165 -0.92 5.45 -3.93
N MET A 166 -0.36 4.60 -4.79
CA MET A 166 0.96 4.00 -4.56
C MET A 166 2.08 5.04 -4.67
N GLY A 167 2.15 5.79 -5.79
CA GLY A 167 3.14 6.84 -5.98
C GLY A 167 3.09 7.89 -4.87
N ASN A 168 1.88 8.36 -4.54
CA ASN A 168 1.65 9.34 -3.49
C ASN A 168 2.09 8.83 -2.10
N SER A 169 1.62 7.66 -1.71
CA SER A 169 1.87 7.11 -0.37
C SER A 169 3.33 6.72 -0.18
N LEU A 170 3.97 6.12 -1.20
CA LEU A 170 5.40 5.78 -1.18
C LEU A 170 6.27 7.02 -1.05
N MET A 171 6.00 8.08 -1.83
CA MET A 171 6.74 9.33 -1.77
C MET A 171 6.67 9.97 -0.37
N VAL A 172 5.47 10.05 0.21
CA VAL A 172 5.25 10.58 1.57
C VAL A 172 6.00 9.74 2.61
N THR A 173 5.89 8.42 2.52
CA THR A 173 6.51 7.51 3.50
C THR A 173 8.03 7.56 3.41
N CYS A 174 8.60 7.56 2.22
CA CYS A 174 10.03 7.69 2.00
C CYS A 174 10.56 9.04 2.54
N ALA A 175 9.84 10.15 2.24
CA ALA A 175 10.22 11.47 2.76
C ALA A 175 10.29 11.49 4.28
N LYS A 176 9.31 10.90 4.97
CA LYS A 176 9.27 10.84 6.44
C LYS A 176 10.36 9.96 7.04
N LEU A 177 10.71 8.87 6.38
CA LEU A 177 11.66 7.88 6.92
C LEU A 177 13.12 8.11 6.49
N GLY A 178 13.41 9.24 5.84
CA GLY A 178 14.78 9.56 5.41
C GLY A 178 15.28 8.68 4.26
N MET A 179 14.37 8.17 3.41
CA MET A 179 14.67 7.38 2.23
C MET A 179 14.74 8.28 0.99
N HIS A 180 15.50 7.88 -0.01
CA HIS A 180 15.64 8.61 -1.28
C HIS A 180 14.61 8.09 -2.28
N PHE A 181 13.52 8.82 -2.46
CA PHE A 181 12.46 8.44 -3.40
C PHE A 181 12.74 8.99 -4.80
N VAL A 182 12.62 8.12 -5.80
CA VAL A 182 12.72 8.47 -7.21
C VAL A 182 11.45 8.02 -7.94
N ALA A 183 10.66 8.95 -8.47
CA ALA A 183 9.60 8.64 -9.43
C ALA A 183 10.19 8.62 -10.84
N CYS A 184 10.30 7.44 -11.43
CA CYS A 184 10.82 7.22 -12.78
C CYS A 184 9.67 6.94 -13.74
N THR A 185 9.27 7.96 -14.49
CA THR A 185 8.12 7.85 -15.40
C THR A 185 8.11 9.01 -16.41
N ASN A 186 7.24 8.92 -17.41
CA ASN A 186 6.93 10.04 -18.28
C ASN A 186 6.43 11.24 -17.43
N PRO A 187 6.90 12.47 -17.66
CA PRO A 187 6.50 13.67 -16.89
C PRO A 187 4.99 13.89 -16.76
N LYS A 188 4.20 13.37 -17.70
CA LYS A 188 2.72 13.39 -17.66
C LYS A 188 2.16 12.61 -16.45
N TYR A 189 2.92 11.68 -15.90
CA TYR A 189 2.54 10.77 -14.81
C TYR A 189 3.27 11.08 -13.49
N TYR A 190 3.88 12.25 -13.36
CA TYR A 190 4.46 12.69 -12.10
C TYR A 190 3.37 12.96 -11.05
N PRO A 191 3.67 12.81 -9.75
CA PRO A 191 2.75 13.17 -8.67
C PRO A 191 2.35 14.65 -8.73
N ASP A 192 1.22 14.97 -8.06
CA ASP A 192 0.77 16.37 -7.94
C ASP A 192 1.86 17.25 -7.33
N LYS A 193 2.07 18.44 -7.91
CA LYS A 193 3.13 19.35 -7.48
C LYS A 193 3.04 19.75 -6.01
N LYS A 194 1.84 19.94 -5.47
CA LYS A 194 1.68 20.34 -4.05
C LYS A 194 2.13 19.23 -3.12
N LEU A 195 1.86 17.96 -3.51
CA LEU A 195 2.33 16.81 -2.75
C LEU A 195 3.85 16.65 -2.85
N VAL A 196 4.43 16.89 -4.02
CA VAL A 196 5.90 16.90 -4.21
C VAL A 196 6.53 17.97 -3.32
N ASP A 197 6.01 19.22 -3.36
CA ASP A 197 6.52 20.33 -2.55
C ASP A 197 6.46 19.98 -1.04
N TYR A 198 5.34 19.42 -0.57
CA TYR A 198 5.22 18.94 0.81
C TYR A 198 6.27 17.88 1.15
N CYS A 199 6.49 16.90 0.27
CA CYS A 199 7.47 15.84 0.50
C CYS A 199 8.91 16.36 0.48
N VAL A 200 9.22 17.35 -0.34
CA VAL A 200 10.53 18.04 -0.36
C VAL A 200 10.77 18.77 0.96
N ASP A 201 9.76 19.47 1.48
CA ASP A 201 9.86 20.14 2.78
C ASP A 201 10.11 19.14 3.91
N VAL A 202 9.37 18.04 3.96
CA VAL A 202 9.58 16.96 4.93
C VAL A 202 10.97 16.34 4.77
N ALA A 203 11.40 16.05 3.55
CA ALA A 203 12.69 15.46 3.24
C ALA A 203 13.87 16.32 3.74
N SER A 204 13.73 17.65 3.72
CA SER A 204 14.75 18.58 4.24
C SER A 204 15.06 18.36 5.71
N THR A 205 14.12 17.84 6.50
CA THR A 205 14.27 17.58 7.94
C THR A 205 14.72 16.15 8.26
N THR A 206 14.46 15.20 7.38
CA THR A 206 14.75 13.78 7.62
C THR A 206 16.04 13.30 6.96
N GLY A 207 16.57 14.07 6.00
CA GLY A 207 17.70 13.71 5.17
C GLY A 207 17.32 12.86 3.94
N ALA A 208 16.01 12.76 3.64
CA ALA A 208 15.52 12.16 2.39
C ALA A 208 15.80 13.05 1.18
N THR A 209 15.60 12.50 0.00
CA THR A 209 15.53 13.27 -1.28
C THR A 209 14.33 12.81 -2.09
N ILE A 210 13.72 13.74 -2.82
CA ILE A 210 12.63 13.46 -3.76
C ILE A 210 13.10 13.83 -5.15
N THR A 211 13.11 12.88 -6.06
CA THR A 211 13.56 13.06 -7.44
C THR A 211 12.49 12.61 -8.41
N LEU A 212 12.27 13.41 -9.44
CA LEU A 212 11.39 13.06 -10.58
C LEU A 212 12.29 12.99 -11.82
N THR A 213 12.24 11.89 -12.56
CA THR A 213 13.05 11.71 -13.78
C THR A 213 12.33 10.82 -14.79
N ASP A 214 12.59 11.05 -16.06
CA ASP A 214 12.17 10.20 -17.17
C ASP A 214 13.30 9.26 -17.65
N SER A 215 14.47 9.32 -17.02
CA SER A 215 15.62 8.47 -17.32
C SER A 215 15.70 7.25 -16.43
N VAL A 216 15.36 6.07 -16.98
CA VAL A 216 15.49 4.79 -16.26
C VAL A 216 16.92 4.55 -15.77
N ALA A 217 17.92 4.85 -16.59
CA ALA A 217 19.32 4.63 -16.24
C ALA A 217 19.79 5.50 -15.05
N GLU A 218 19.29 6.74 -14.95
CA GLU A 218 19.58 7.62 -13.80
C GLU A 218 18.81 7.18 -12.55
N ALA A 219 17.54 6.84 -12.73
CA ALA A 219 16.70 6.40 -11.62
C ALA A 219 17.26 5.15 -10.94
N THR A 220 17.59 4.13 -11.74
CA THR A 220 17.99 2.81 -11.22
C THR A 220 19.44 2.73 -10.77
N ARG A 221 20.29 3.73 -11.10
CA ARG A 221 21.68 3.74 -10.65
C ARG A 221 21.78 3.67 -9.13
N ASP A 222 22.49 2.66 -8.63
CA ASP A 222 22.66 2.38 -7.20
C ASP A 222 21.33 2.24 -6.41
N ALA A 223 20.24 1.84 -7.08
CA ALA A 223 18.97 1.59 -6.42
C ALA A 223 19.06 0.42 -5.44
N ASP A 224 18.41 0.54 -4.29
CA ASP A 224 18.22 -0.54 -3.31
C ASP A 224 16.87 -1.25 -3.54
N VAL A 225 15.87 -0.52 -3.99
CA VAL A 225 14.51 -1.03 -4.26
C VAL A 225 14.04 -0.52 -5.61
N ILE A 226 13.52 -1.43 -6.44
CA ILE A 226 12.77 -1.11 -7.65
C ILE A 226 11.34 -1.59 -7.45
N TYR A 227 10.39 -0.66 -7.51
CA TYR A 227 8.98 -0.89 -7.27
C TYR A 227 8.15 -0.50 -8.47
N THR A 228 7.12 -1.26 -8.78
CA THR A 228 6.10 -0.87 -9.76
C THR A 228 4.70 -1.26 -9.33
N ASP A 229 3.71 -0.75 -10.01
CA ASP A 229 2.28 -1.11 -9.87
C ASP A 229 1.64 -1.17 -11.25
N VAL A 230 0.45 -1.73 -11.34
CA VAL A 230 -0.30 -1.82 -12.60
C VAL A 230 -0.43 -0.46 -13.27
N TRP A 231 -0.21 -0.42 -14.60
CA TRP A 231 -0.31 0.83 -15.36
C TRP A 231 -1.74 1.32 -15.50
N VAL A 232 -2.69 0.41 -15.45
CA VAL A 232 -4.11 0.70 -15.60
C VAL A 232 -4.91 -0.05 -14.55
N SER A 233 -5.77 0.66 -13.82
CA SER A 233 -6.67 0.03 -12.85
C SER A 233 -7.81 -0.69 -13.56
N MET A 234 -8.26 -1.82 -12.97
CA MET A 234 -9.43 -2.53 -13.48
C MET A 234 -10.67 -1.62 -13.50
N GLY A 235 -11.37 -1.63 -14.64
CA GLY A 235 -12.59 -0.82 -14.85
C GLY A 235 -12.35 0.52 -15.53
N GLU A 236 -11.10 0.89 -15.86
CA GLU A 236 -10.83 2.06 -16.70
C GLU A 236 -11.19 1.79 -18.18
N PRO A 237 -11.61 2.81 -18.94
CA PRO A 237 -11.97 2.66 -20.36
C PRO A 237 -10.82 2.16 -21.21
N GLU A 238 -11.14 1.45 -22.31
CA GLU A 238 -10.12 0.85 -23.19
C GLU A 238 -9.20 1.89 -23.86
N GLU A 239 -9.72 3.07 -24.13
CA GLU A 239 -8.95 4.19 -24.71
C GLU A 239 -7.80 4.62 -23.80
N VAL A 240 -8.01 4.57 -22.48
CA VAL A 240 -6.99 4.87 -21.47
C VAL A 240 -5.87 3.83 -21.49
N TRP A 241 -6.20 2.57 -21.75
CA TRP A 241 -5.21 1.49 -21.81
C TRP A 241 -4.19 1.71 -22.91
N ALA A 242 -4.63 2.00 -24.14
CA ALA A 242 -3.73 2.21 -25.28
C ALA A 242 -2.75 3.37 -25.02
N GLU A 243 -3.24 4.48 -24.48
CA GLU A 243 -2.41 5.65 -24.18
C GLU A 243 -1.39 5.32 -23.09
N ARG A 244 -1.82 4.74 -21.97
CA ARG A 244 -0.90 4.41 -20.86
C ARG A 244 0.14 3.36 -21.24
N ILE A 245 -0.25 2.33 -21.97
CA ILE A 245 0.69 1.33 -22.44
C ILE A 245 1.78 2.00 -23.30
N ASN A 246 1.39 2.84 -24.25
CA ASN A 246 2.34 3.55 -25.10
C ASN A 246 3.30 4.44 -24.28
N ASP A 247 2.77 5.20 -23.34
CA ASP A 247 3.52 6.16 -22.54
C ASP A 247 4.40 5.50 -21.46
N LEU A 248 3.97 4.36 -20.92
CA LEU A 248 4.63 3.70 -19.78
C LEU A 248 5.50 2.49 -20.18
N LYS A 249 5.36 1.98 -21.39
CA LYS A 249 6.20 0.88 -21.90
C LYS A 249 7.72 1.11 -21.74
N PRO A 250 8.26 2.33 -21.92
CA PRO A 250 9.69 2.60 -21.66
C PRO A 250 10.10 2.42 -20.18
N TYR A 251 9.13 2.40 -19.27
CA TYR A 251 9.31 2.29 -17.82
C TYR A 251 8.90 0.90 -17.27
N GLN A 252 8.76 -0.10 -18.16
CA GLN A 252 8.58 -1.49 -17.74
C GLN A 252 9.77 -1.95 -16.91
N VAL A 253 9.50 -2.58 -15.76
CA VAL A 253 10.55 -3.20 -14.97
C VAL A 253 10.96 -4.51 -15.62
N ASN A 254 12.15 -4.55 -16.15
CA ASN A 254 12.77 -5.69 -16.80
C ASN A 254 14.22 -5.84 -16.30
N THR A 255 14.94 -6.82 -16.80
CA THR A 255 16.35 -7.07 -16.38
C THR A 255 17.27 -5.90 -16.67
N ASP A 256 17.01 -5.09 -17.70
CA ASP A 256 17.81 -3.90 -18.00
C ASP A 256 17.67 -2.82 -16.91
N ALA A 257 16.51 -2.72 -16.26
CA ALA A 257 16.31 -1.81 -15.14
C ALA A 257 17.22 -2.15 -13.93
N PHE A 258 17.58 -3.42 -13.77
CA PHE A 258 18.47 -3.88 -12.69
C PHE A 258 19.95 -3.76 -13.00
N LYS A 259 20.35 -3.53 -14.25
CA LYS A 259 21.79 -3.48 -14.64
C LYS A 259 22.59 -2.41 -13.89
N ASN A 260 21.95 -1.31 -13.51
CA ASN A 260 22.60 -0.21 -12.79
C ASN A 260 22.25 -0.16 -11.30
N ALA A 261 21.37 -1.04 -10.85
CA ALA A 261 21.02 -1.16 -9.45
C ALA A 261 22.13 -1.88 -8.67
N LYS A 262 22.04 -1.86 -7.34
CA LYS A 262 22.95 -2.65 -6.51
C LYS A 262 22.71 -4.15 -6.70
N ASP A 263 23.74 -4.96 -6.52
CA ASP A 263 23.60 -6.42 -6.57
C ASP A 263 22.58 -6.95 -5.53
N SER A 264 22.44 -6.22 -4.42
CA SER A 264 21.46 -6.51 -3.36
C SER A 264 20.08 -5.87 -3.59
N ALA A 265 19.85 -5.26 -4.74
CA ALA A 265 18.58 -4.60 -5.03
C ALA A 265 17.42 -5.62 -5.06
N ILE A 266 16.30 -5.21 -4.50
CA ILE A 266 15.07 -6.02 -4.44
C ILE A 266 13.98 -5.44 -5.35
N PHE A 267 13.18 -6.33 -5.91
CA PHE A 267 11.96 -6.01 -6.65
C PHE A 267 10.74 -6.14 -5.74
N MET A 268 9.87 -5.15 -5.78
CA MET A 268 8.61 -5.10 -5.02
C MET A 268 7.43 -4.70 -5.89
N HIS A 269 6.24 -5.19 -5.53
CA HIS A 269 4.98 -4.92 -6.21
C HIS A 269 3.80 -5.24 -5.29
N CYS A 270 2.85 -4.33 -5.12
CA CYS A 270 1.70 -4.53 -4.23
C CYS A 270 0.70 -5.62 -4.67
N LEU A 271 0.86 -6.15 -5.87
CA LEU A 271 -0.02 -7.15 -6.51
C LEU A 271 -1.49 -6.69 -6.67
N PRO A 272 -2.19 -7.15 -7.73
CA PRO A 272 -1.77 -8.14 -8.73
C PRO A 272 -0.80 -7.54 -9.74
N ALA A 273 0.04 -8.36 -10.37
CA ALA A 273 0.95 -7.96 -11.44
C ALA A 273 0.56 -8.60 -12.79
N PHE A 274 0.78 -7.87 -13.89
CA PHE A 274 0.58 -8.39 -15.24
C PHE A 274 1.93 -8.73 -15.86
N HIS A 275 2.52 -9.84 -15.42
CA HIS A 275 3.85 -10.31 -15.82
C HIS A 275 3.81 -11.48 -16.81
N ASP A 276 2.65 -12.14 -16.99
CA ASP A 276 2.50 -13.32 -17.83
C ASP A 276 1.10 -13.41 -18.49
N LEU A 277 0.88 -14.49 -19.23
CA LEU A 277 -0.38 -14.80 -19.94
C LEU A 277 -1.29 -15.77 -19.17
N ASN A 278 -1.01 -16.06 -17.90
CA ASN A 278 -1.79 -17.05 -17.15
C ASN A 278 -3.12 -16.50 -16.64
N THR A 279 -3.35 -15.20 -16.75
CA THR A 279 -4.61 -14.55 -16.39
C THR A 279 -5.48 -14.26 -17.62
N LYS A 280 -6.82 -14.14 -17.41
CA LYS A 280 -7.74 -13.73 -18.47
C LYS A 280 -7.36 -12.36 -19.03
N ILE A 281 -7.05 -11.38 -18.14
CA ILE A 281 -6.68 -10.02 -18.54
C ILE A 281 -5.34 -10.01 -19.28
N GLY A 282 -4.35 -10.79 -18.83
CA GLY A 282 -3.07 -10.91 -19.54
C GLY A 282 -3.25 -11.38 -21.00
N LYS A 283 -4.13 -12.37 -21.22
CA LYS A 283 -4.48 -12.84 -22.57
C LYS A 283 -5.18 -11.76 -23.40
N GLU A 284 -6.15 -11.05 -22.82
CA GLU A 284 -6.85 -9.94 -23.50
C GLU A 284 -5.88 -8.81 -23.90
N ILE A 285 -4.90 -8.51 -23.06
CA ILE A 285 -3.84 -7.52 -23.34
C ILE A 285 -2.93 -8.00 -24.47
N HIS A 286 -2.53 -9.27 -24.44
CA HIS A 286 -1.76 -9.87 -25.52
C HIS A 286 -2.51 -9.80 -26.85
N ASP A 287 -3.76 -10.22 -26.88
CA ASP A 287 -4.59 -10.24 -28.10
C ASP A 287 -4.79 -8.82 -28.69
N LYS A 288 -4.91 -7.81 -27.84
CA LYS A 288 -5.18 -6.42 -28.24
C LYS A 288 -3.93 -5.61 -28.55
N PHE A 289 -2.87 -5.77 -27.73
CA PHE A 289 -1.68 -4.91 -27.75
C PHE A 289 -0.39 -5.65 -28.08
N GLY A 290 -0.41 -6.98 -28.22
CA GLY A 290 0.77 -7.79 -28.53
C GLY A 290 1.82 -7.80 -27.41
N LEU A 291 1.39 -7.66 -26.16
CA LEU A 291 2.28 -7.63 -24.98
C LEU A 291 2.13 -8.91 -24.17
N ASP A 292 3.24 -9.58 -23.89
CA ASP A 292 3.29 -10.76 -23.01
C ASP A 292 3.34 -10.39 -21.53
N ALA A 293 3.77 -9.16 -21.22
CA ALA A 293 3.85 -8.58 -19.89
C ALA A 293 3.62 -7.06 -19.95
N MET A 294 3.13 -6.45 -18.89
CA MET A 294 2.93 -5.00 -18.81
C MET A 294 4.00 -4.32 -17.96
N GLU A 295 3.70 -4.01 -16.72
CA GLU A 295 4.54 -3.20 -15.82
C GLU A 295 5.84 -3.89 -15.39
N VAL A 296 5.86 -5.22 -15.41
CA VAL A 296 7.02 -6.04 -15.06
C VAL A 296 7.09 -7.28 -15.94
N THR A 297 8.30 -7.69 -16.32
CA THR A 297 8.51 -8.96 -17.05
C THR A 297 8.49 -10.16 -16.11
N ASP A 298 8.08 -11.32 -16.61
CA ASP A 298 8.05 -12.57 -15.85
C ASP A 298 9.45 -12.95 -15.31
N GLU A 299 10.48 -12.68 -16.10
CA GLU A 299 11.87 -12.92 -15.70
C GLU A 299 12.27 -12.17 -14.43
N VAL A 300 11.83 -10.92 -14.26
CA VAL A 300 12.06 -10.14 -13.02
C VAL A 300 11.14 -10.61 -11.91
N PHE A 301 9.86 -10.83 -12.24
CA PHE A 301 8.85 -11.22 -11.26
C PHE A 301 9.18 -12.55 -10.56
N GLU A 302 9.71 -13.52 -11.30
CA GLU A 302 10.14 -14.85 -10.79
C GLU A 302 11.62 -14.90 -10.38
N SER A 303 12.34 -13.77 -10.43
CA SER A 303 13.77 -13.74 -10.07
C SER A 303 13.98 -13.87 -8.55
N PRO A 304 15.19 -14.26 -8.10
CA PRO A 304 15.56 -14.26 -6.69
C PRO A 304 15.54 -12.86 -6.02
N GLN A 305 15.53 -11.78 -6.81
CA GLN A 305 15.44 -10.40 -6.33
C GLN A 305 13.98 -9.99 -6.03
N SER A 306 13.01 -10.75 -6.53
CA SER A 306 11.58 -10.51 -6.30
C SER A 306 11.17 -11.00 -4.92
N ILE A 307 10.64 -10.08 -4.13
CA ILE A 307 10.16 -10.35 -2.76
C ILE A 307 8.68 -10.02 -2.60
N VAL A 308 7.94 -10.05 -3.71
CA VAL A 308 6.52 -9.66 -3.76
C VAL A 308 5.61 -10.51 -2.87
N PHE A 309 5.97 -11.77 -2.63
CA PHE A 309 5.15 -12.64 -1.78
C PHE A 309 5.43 -12.40 -0.29
N ASP A 310 6.66 -12.08 0.10
CA ASP A 310 7.01 -11.63 1.46
C ASP A 310 6.31 -10.30 1.77
N GLU A 311 6.30 -9.38 0.80
CA GLU A 311 5.56 -8.13 0.86
C GLU A 311 4.06 -8.37 1.06
N ALA A 312 3.47 -9.28 0.28
CA ALA A 312 2.06 -9.63 0.38
C ALA A 312 1.71 -10.27 1.74
N GLU A 313 2.56 -11.16 2.29
CA GLU A 313 2.41 -11.73 3.62
C GLU A 313 2.45 -10.63 4.69
N ASN A 314 3.40 -9.72 4.59
CA ASN A 314 3.57 -8.63 5.55
C ASN A 314 2.34 -7.72 5.68
N ARG A 315 1.45 -7.66 4.68
CA ARG A 315 0.16 -6.98 4.77
C ARG A 315 -0.66 -7.45 5.97
N MET A 316 -0.74 -8.76 6.19
CA MET A 316 -1.47 -9.33 7.32
C MET A 316 -0.83 -8.93 8.66
N HIS A 317 0.48 -9.00 8.77
CA HIS A 317 1.20 -8.68 10.01
C HIS A 317 1.11 -7.21 10.38
N THR A 318 1.21 -6.32 9.39
CA THR A 318 1.15 -4.88 9.62
C THR A 318 -0.27 -4.39 9.88
N ILE A 319 -1.28 -4.93 9.22
CA ILE A 319 -2.68 -4.68 9.54
C ILE A 319 -3.01 -5.15 10.96
N LYS A 320 -2.46 -6.30 11.39
CA LYS A 320 -2.57 -6.77 12.77
C LYS A 320 -2.00 -5.75 13.76
N ALA A 321 -0.80 -5.24 13.50
CA ALA A 321 -0.16 -4.24 14.36
C ALA A 321 -0.97 -2.93 14.42
N VAL A 322 -1.53 -2.48 13.31
CA VAL A 322 -2.40 -1.29 13.26
C VAL A 322 -3.64 -1.50 14.13
N MET A 323 -4.36 -2.60 13.96
CA MET A 323 -5.55 -2.90 14.78
C MET A 323 -5.19 -3.04 16.26
N TYR A 324 -4.11 -3.75 16.57
CA TYR A 324 -3.61 -3.92 17.93
C TYR A 324 -3.31 -2.58 18.61
N ALA A 325 -2.55 -1.71 17.95
CA ALA A 325 -2.15 -0.42 18.49
C ALA A 325 -3.32 0.55 18.64
N THR A 326 -4.22 0.60 17.65
CA THR A 326 -5.33 1.57 17.65
C THR A 326 -6.51 1.15 18.49
N LEU A 327 -6.70 -0.15 18.76
CA LEU A 327 -7.75 -0.67 19.64
C LEU A 327 -7.28 -0.87 21.10
N GLY A 328 -6.04 -0.51 21.43
CA GLY A 328 -5.52 -0.50 22.80
C GLY A 328 -4.95 -1.82 23.28
N GLY A 329 -4.57 -2.74 22.40
CA GLY A 329 -3.91 -4.00 22.76
C GLY A 329 -2.55 -3.82 23.45
N ALA A 330 -1.87 -2.72 23.17
CA ALA A 330 -0.56 -2.36 23.77
C ALA A 330 -0.66 -1.85 25.23
N GLU A 331 -1.85 -1.65 25.79
CA GLU A 331 -2.06 -1.06 27.12
C GLU A 331 -2.34 -2.10 28.23
N LYS A 332 -2.16 -3.39 27.93
CA LYS A 332 -2.39 -4.48 28.90
C LYS A 332 -1.11 -4.98 29.54
#